data_4cae5466f49e423f6f35a5aab64c9e2f
#
_entry.id   4cae5466f49e423f6f35a5aab64c9e2f
#
_cell.length_a   1.000
_cell.length_b   1.000
_cell.length_c   1.000
_cell.angle_alpha   90.00
_cell.angle_beta   90.00
_cell.angle_gamma   90.00
#
_symmetry.space_group_name_H-M   'P 1'
#
loop_
_entity.id
_entity.type
_entity.pdbx_description
1 polymer ?
#
loop_
_entity_poly.entity_id
_entity_poly.type
_entity_poly.pdbx_seq_one_letter_code
_entity_poly.pdbx_strand_id
1 'polypeptide(L)'
;MRLKNRDARVRIQQAAAAMVKPGDVCYINTSYTALGILKYISDTPCTIITNNVNVVNIERSPLIRVVLTGGDLHAPRSSVVGEAAIRMLNFNRANKCFIGIDSISLESGLSANDFSEAALTQQMIESCTGEVILVSTSDKFTHSAPFFVASLNKINTFITDEKINMLTLYEMRDNRNIKVIVTSV
;
A
#
# COMPACT_ATOMS: atom_id res chain seq x y z
N MET A 1 -19.04 -4.32 -6.71
CA MET A 1 -18.24 -3.42 -5.88
C MET A 1 -16.91 -2.98 -6.52
N ARG A 2 -16.21 -3.80 -7.33
CA ARG A 2 -14.94 -3.43 -8.00
C ARG A 2 -15.04 -2.31 -9.06
N LEU A 3 -16.20 -2.12 -9.71
CA LEU A 3 -16.37 -1.14 -10.79
C LEU A 3 -16.63 0.31 -10.29
N LYS A 4 -17.29 0.49 -9.14
CA LYS A 4 -17.70 1.82 -8.63
C LYS A 4 -16.57 2.80 -8.30
N ASN A 5 -15.34 2.32 -8.06
CA ASN A 5 -14.20 3.17 -7.67
C ASN A 5 -13.00 3.02 -8.62
N ARG A 6 -13.23 2.58 -9.88
CA ARG A 6 -12.13 2.33 -10.82
C ARG A 6 -11.34 3.60 -11.11
N ASP A 7 -12.01 4.68 -11.44
CA ASP A 7 -11.36 5.94 -11.83
C ASP A 7 -10.65 6.59 -10.63
N ALA A 8 -11.26 6.56 -9.45
CA ALA A 8 -10.63 7.01 -8.21
C ALA A 8 -9.33 6.24 -7.92
N ARG A 9 -9.35 4.90 -8.07
CA ARG A 9 -8.12 4.09 -7.90
C ARG A 9 -7.05 4.44 -8.90
N VAL A 10 -7.41 4.67 -10.16
CA VAL A 10 -6.44 5.08 -11.20
C VAL A 10 -5.75 6.37 -10.80
N ARG A 11 -6.50 7.39 -10.36
CA ARG A 11 -5.93 8.66 -9.92
C ARG A 11 -5.02 8.51 -8.68
N ILE A 12 -5.44 7.69 -7.71
CA ILE A 12 -4.61 7.35 -6.53
C ILE A 12 -3.31 6.68 -6.98
N GLN A 13 -3.38 5.72 -7.90
CA GLN A 13 -2.22 5.02 -8.44
C GLN A 13 -1.25 5.97 -9.15
N GLN A 14 -1.77 6.90 -9.96
CA GLN A 14 -0.97 7.92 -10.64
C GLN A 14 -0.29 8.88 -9.66
N ALA A 15 -1.02 9.36 -8.66
CA ALA A 15 -0.47 10.23 -7.63
C ALA A 15 0.63 9.52 -6.81
N ALA A 16 0.43 8.24 -6.50
CA ALA A 16 1.42 7.44 -5.80
C ALA A 16 2.66 7.15 -6.66
N ALA A 17 2.47 6.82 -7.95
CA ALA A 17 3.57 6.59 -8.89
C ALA A 17 4.49 7.81 -9.02
N ALA A 18 3.93 9.01 -9.01
CA ALA A 18 4.70 10.28 -9.06
C ALA A 18 5.61 10.49 -7.83
N MET A 19 5.42 9.75 -6.75
CA MET A 19 6.28 9.80 -5.56
C MET A 19 7.51 8.91 -5.67
N VAL A 20 7.56 8.00 -6.64
CA VAL A 20 8.71 7.10 -6.85
C VAL A 20 9.82 7.87 -7.56
N LYS A 21 11.03 7.77 -7.03
CA LYS A 21 12.23 8.43 -7.55
C LYS A 21 13.25 7.41 -8.04
N PRO A 22 14.18 7.81 -8.94
CA PRO A 22 15.28 6.95 -9.34
C PRO A 22 16.09 6.45 -8.14
N GLY A 23 16.33 5.12 -8.13
CA GLY A 23 17.07 4.46 -7.06
C GLY A 23 16.21 4.05 -5.84
N ASP A 24 14.93 4.37 -5.80
CA ASP A 24 14.05 3.93 -4.71
C ASP A 24 13.94 2.40 -4.65
N VAL A 25 13.88 1.90 -3.42
CA VAL A 25 13.47 0.54 -3.09
C VAL A 25 12.11 0.64 -2.38
N CYS A 26 11.08 0.07 -3.00
CA CYS A 26 9.71 0.22 -2.52
C CYS A 26 9.11 -1.13 -2.13
N TYR A 27 8.53 -1.22 -0.94
CA TYR A 27 7.60 -2.30 -0.62
C TYR A 27 6.22 -1.99 -1.21
N ILE A 28 5.57 -3.01 -1.77
CA ILE A 28 4.18 -2.96 -2.23
C ILE A 28 3.47 -4.22 -1.73
N ASN A 29 2.42 -4.06 -0.94
CA ASN A 29 1.65 -5.19 -0.42
C ASN A 29 0.63 -5.75 -1.44
N THR A 30 -0.16 -6.74 -1.04
CA THR A 30 -1.12 -7.46 -1.89
C THR A 30 -2.25 -6.58 -2.44
N SER A 31 -2.39 -5.34 -2.01
CA SER A 31 -3.46 -4.45 -2.44
C SER A 31 -3.47 -4.23 -3.96
N TYR A 32 -4.66 -4.36 -4.56
CA TYR A 32 -4.86 -4.03 -5.97
C TYR A 32 -4.52 -2.56 -6.28
N THR A 33 -4.85 -1.63 -5.37
CA THR A 33 -4.54 -0.21 -5.52
C THR A 33 -3.03 0.03 -5.45
N ALA A 34 -2.35 -0.58 -4.48
CA ALA A 34 -0.90 -0.44 -4.34
C ALA A 34 -0.16 -1.07 -5.53
N LEU A 35 -0.51 -2.29 -5.93
CA LEU A 35 0.16 -2.96 -7.05
C LEU A 35 -0.02 -2.20 -8.38
N GLY A 36 -1.19 -1.60 -8.59
CA GLY A 36 -1.48 -0.86 -9.82
C GLY A 36 -0.63 0.38 -10.05
N ILE A 37 0.11 0.85 -9.04
CA ILE A 37 1.08 1.95 -9.13
C ILE A 37 2.13 1.65 -10.21
N LEU A 38 2.55 0.39 -10.34
CA LEU A 38 3.56 -0.03 -11.32
C LEU A 38 3.24 0.36 -12.76
N LYS A 39 1.97 0.45 -13.11
CA LYS A 39 1.51 0.84 -14.47
C LYS A 39 1.83 2.29 -14.82
N TYR A 40 2.04 3.13 -13.81
CA TYR A 40 2.19 4.57 -13.97
C TYR A 40 3.59 5.06 -13.60
N ILE A 41 4.48 4.19 -13.15
CA ILE A 41 5.90 4.51 -12.98
C ILE A 41 6.54 4.46 -14.37
N SER A 42 6.86 5.63 -14.92
CA SER A 42 7.52 5.77 -16.22
C SER A 42 9.00 6.11 -16.03
N ASP A 43 9.86 5.55 -16.87
CA ASP A 43 11.29 5.91 -17.00
C ASP A 43 12.07 6.15 -15.70
N THR A 44 11.63 5.51 -14.61
CA THR A 44 12.21 5.66 -13.28
C THR A 44 12.83 4.34 -12.84
N PRO A 45 14.15 4.20 -12.88
CA PRO A 45 14.83 3.01 -12.37
C PRO A 45 14.58 2.85 -10.87
N CYS A 46 13.90 1.79 -10.48
CA CYS A 46 13.61 1.49 -9.08
C CYS A 46 13.49 -0.02 -8.83
N THR A 47 13.50 -0.40 -7.57
CA THR A 47 13.27 -1.80 -7.16
C THR A 47 11.96 -1.89 -6.40
N ILE A 48 11.10 -2.79 -6.83
CA ILE A 48 9.82 -3.09 -6.16
C ILE A 48 9.95 -4.46 -5.51
N ILE A 49 9.69 -4.52 -4.22
CA ILE A 49 9.63 -5.75 -3.44
C ILE A 49 8.17 -5.95 -3.05
N THR A 50 7.58 -7.07 -3.45
CA THR A 50 6.15 -7.34 -3.25
C THR A 50 5.88 -8.79 -2.92
N ASN A 51 4.81 -9.04 -2.19
CA ASN A 51 4.25 -10.37 -1.98
C ASN A 51 3.08 -10.71 -2.92
N ASN A 52 2.71 -9.79 -3.83
CA ASN A 52 1.60 -9.97 -4.74
C ASN A 52 2.02 -10.72 -6.00
N VAL A 53 1.53 -11.94 -6.18
CA VAL A 53 1.86 -12.81 -7.32
C VAL A 53 1.38 -12.20 -8.66
N ASN A 54 0.32 -11.39 -8.64
CA ASN A 54 -0.18 -10.74 -9.86
C ASN A 54 0.81 -9.74 -10.47
N VAL A 55 1.91 -9.42 -9.80
CA VAL A 55 2.97 -8.55 -10.33
C VAL A 55 3.55 -9.08 -11.65
N VAL A 56 3.52 -10.39 -11.87
CA VAL A 56 3.99 -11.02 -13.12
C VAL A 56 3.13 -10.63 -14.34
N ASN A 57 1.85 -10.29 -14.10
CA ASN A 57 0.88 -9.92 -15.13
C ASN A 57 0.72 -8.39 -15.29
N ILE A 58 1.45 -7.59 -14.52
CA ILE A 58 1.37 -6.13 -14.61
C ILE A 58 2.34 -5.64 -15.68
N GLU A 59 1.78 -4.95 -16.68
CA GLU A 59 2.58 -4.18 -17.64
C GLU A 59 3.29 -3.03 -16.90
N ARG A 60 4.60 -2.92 -17.10
CA ARG A 60 5.46 -1.95 -16.42
C ARG A 60 6.71 -1.63 -17.23
N SER A 61 7.36 -0.53 -16.91
CA SER A 61 8.66 -0.16 -17.49
C SER A 61 9.71 -1.24 -17.24
N PRO A 62 10.56 -1.56 -18.23
CA PRO A 62 11.67 -2.50 -18.06
C PRO A 62 12.75 -2.00 -17.08
N LEU A 63 12.73 -0.71 -16.71
CA LEU A 63 13.63 -0.13 -15.71
C LEU A 63 13.24 -0.50 -14.26
N ILE A 64 12.05 -1.08 -14.07
CA ILE A 64 11.57 -1.51 -12.76
C ILE A 64 12.04 -2.96 -12.50
N ARG A 65 12.98 -3.10 -11.58
CA ARG A 65 13.33 -4.42 -11.03
C ARG A 65 12.24 -4.87 -10.06
N VAL A 66 11.70 -6.06 -10.25
CA VAL A 66 10.73 -6.66 -9.33
C VAL A 66 11.35 -7.83 -8.60
N VAL A 67 11.14 -7.85 -7.29
CA VAL A 67 11.54 -8.93 -6.38
C VAL A 67 10.27 -9.42 -5.68
N LEU A 68 9.93 -10.70 -5.88
CA LEU A 68 8.85 -11.35 -5.17
C LEU A 68 9.40 -11.92 -3.85
N THR A 69 8.70 -11.69 -2.73
CA THR A 69 9.19 -12.09 -1.40
C THR A 69 9.42 -13.60 -1.24
N GLY A 70 8.74 -14.41 -2.08
CA GLY A 70 8.69 -15.84 -1.83
C GLY A 70 7.82 -16.21 -0.63
N GLY A 71 7.71 -17.50 -0.32
CA GLY A 71 6.87 -18.01 0.76
C GLY A 71 5.76 -18.95 0.26
N ASP A 72 4.76 -19.16 1.10
CA ASP A 72 3.64 -20.04 0.80
C ASP A 72 2.59 -19.31 -0.06
N LEU A 73 2.11 -19.96 -1.10
CA LEU A 73 1.09 -19.38 -1.97
C LEU A 73 -0.27 -19.33 -1.26
N HIS A 74 -0.75 -18.13 -1.02
CA HIS A 74 -2.10 -17.87 -0.53
C HIS A 74 -3.03 -17.58 -1.71
N ALA A 75 -3.55 -18.66 -2.32
CA ALA A 75 -4.32 -18.60 -3.55
C ALA A 75 -5.53 -17.63 -3.54
N PRO A 76 -6.35 -17.54 -2.45
CA PRO A 76 -7.51 -16.65 -2.42
C PRO A 76 -7.18 -15.17 -2.65
N ARG A 77 -5.96 -14.76 -2.29
CA ARG A 77 -5.50 -13.38 -2.42
C ARG A 77 -4.44 -13.19 -3.51
N SER A 78 -4.01 -14.28 -4.17
CA SER A 78 -2.89 -14.24 -5.13
C SER A 78 -1.65 -13.59 -4.52
N SER A 79 -1.32 -14.00 -3.31
CA SER A 79 -0.18 -13.52 -2.55
C SER A 79 0.71 -14.65 -2.08
N VAL A 80 1.94 -14.34 -1.75
CA VAL A 80 2.82 -15.22 -0.98
C VAL A 80 2.93 -14.69 0.44
N VAL A 81 2.87 -15.60 1.40
CA VAL A 81 2.81 -15.30 2.83
C VAL A 81 3.74 -16.25 3.62
N GLY A 82 3.72 -16.14 4.93
CA GLY A 82 4.44 -17.03 5.83
C GLY A 82 5.82 -16.53 6.20
N GLU A 83 6.52 -17.35 6.98
CA GLU A 83 7.78 -16.95 7.62
C GLU A 83 8.89 -16.62 6.61
N ALA A 84 8.94 -17.33 5.49
CA ALA A 84 9.93 -17.08 4.44
C ALA A 84 9.77 -15.69 3.84
N ALA A 85 8.51 -15.25 3.61
CA ALA A 85 8.21 -13.91 3.13
C ALA A 85 8.60 -12.84 4.16
N ILE A 86 8.30 -13.06 5.43
CA ILE A 86 8.67 -12.15 6.53
C ILE A 86 10.19 -12.05 6.67
N ARG A 87 10.91 -13.18 6.64
CA ARG A 87 12.38 -13.17 6.72
C ARG A 87 13.01 -12.40 5.55
N MET A 88 12.46 -12.54 4.35
CA MET A 88 12.96 -11.83 3.18
C MET A 88 12.86 -10.30 3.37
N LEU A 89 11.82 -9.79 4.02
CA LEU A 89 11.68 -8.37 4.33
C LEU A 89 12.74 -7.90 5.35
N ASN A 90 13.15 -8.75 6.28
CA ASN A 90 14.19 -8.42 7.27
C ASN A 90 15.57 -8.22 6.66
N PHE A 91 15.87 -8.86 5.54
CA PHE A 91 17.13 -8.71 4.81
C PHE A 91 17.14 -7.52 3.84
N ASN A 92 15.98 -6.94 3.58
CA ASN A 92 15.84 -5.82 2.66
C ASN A 92 15.41 -4.56 3.42
N ARG A 93 15.83 -3.42 2.94
CA ARG A 93 15.41 -2.13 3.48
C ARG A 93 14.84 -1.30 2.35
N ALA A 94 13.54 -1.07 2.40
CA ALA A 94 12.88 -0.14 1.51
C ALA A 94 12.87 1.26 2.11
N ASN A 95 13.04 2.26 1.27
CA ASN A 95 12.89 3.66 1.66
C ASN A 95 11.48 4.20 1.38
N LYS A 96 10.63 3.41 0.72
CA LYS A 96 9.20 3.67 0.57
C LYS A 96 8.38 2.39 0.76
N CYS A 97 7.20 2.55 1.34
CA CYS A 97 6.27 1.44 1.53
C CYS A 97 4.87 1.89 1.09
N PHE A 98 4.40 1.39 -0.05
CA PHE A 98 3.04 1.65 -0.54
C PHE A 98 2.12 0.53 -0.10
N ILE A 99 1.15 0.84 0.73
CA ILE A 99 0.20 -0.13 1.26
C ILE A 99 -1.24 0.25 0.96
N GLY A 100 -2.03 -0.73 0.58
CA GLY A 100 -3.48 -0.65 0.66
C GLY A 100 -3.98 -1.50 1.81
N ILE A 101 -5.21 -1.28 2.24
CA ILE A 101 -5.77 -1.90 3.45
C ILE A 101 -7.24 -2.28 3.26
N ASP A 102 -7.74 -3.21 4.05
CA ASP A 102 -9.15 -3.59 4.01
C ASP A 102 -10.03 -2.60 4.79
N SER A 103 -9.54 -2.09 5.92
CA SER A 103 -10.28 -1.15 6.76
C SER A 103 -9.38 -0.11 7.43
N ILE A 104 -9.90 1.10 7.57
CA ILE A 104 -9.28 2.24 8.25
C ILE A 104 -10.22 2.73 9.34
N SER A 105 -9.72 2.86 10.56
CA SER A 105 -10.43 3.47 11.68
C SER A 105 -9.57 4.58 12.30
N LEU A 106 -10.17 5.71 12.61
CA LEU A 106 -9.47 6.81 13.29
C LEU A 106 -9.03 6.42 14.72
N GLU A 107 -9.75 5.50 15.36
CA GLU A 107 -9.46 5.06 16.72
C GLU A 107 -8.48 3.87 16.75
N SER A 108 -8.78 2.82 15.97
CA SER A 108 -8.06 1.55 16.01
C SER A 108 -7.00 1.38 14.91
N GLY A 109 -6.86 2.35 13.98
CA GLY A 109 -5.85 2.30 12.94
C GLY A 109 -6.23 1.45 11.73
N LEU A 110 -5.23 0.78 11.17
CA LEU A 110 -5.33 -0.04 9.96
C LEU A 110 -5.57 -1.50 10.32
N SER A 111 -6.47 -2.17 9.60
CA SER A 111 -6.76 -3.59 9.83
C SER A 111 -7.07 -4.33 8.54
N ALA A 112 -6.89 -5.66 8.56
CA ALA A 112 -7.08 -6.54 7.41
C ALA A 112 -8.00 -7.72 7.76
N ASN A 113 -8.56 -8.33 6.72
CA ASN A 113 -9.46 -9.49 6.86
C ASN A 113 -8.71 -10.84 6.92
N ASP A 114 -7.41 -10.85 6.64
CA ASP A 114 -6.57 -12.04 6.64
C ASP A 114 -5.36 -11.83 7.56
N PHE A 115 -5.12 -12.79 8.45
CA PHE A 115 -4.05 -12.73 9.44
C PHE A 115 -2.65 -12.72 8.80
N SER A 116 -2.43 -13.59 7.82
CA SER A 116 -1.10 -13.72 7.19
C SER A 116 -0.73 -12.48 6.39
N GLU A 117 -1.73 -11.85 5.73
CA GLU A 117 -1.53 -10.58 5.03
C GLU A 117 -1.34 -9.40 6.00
N ALA A 118 -2.07 -9.41 7.13
CA ALA A 118 -1.88 -8.41 8.18
C ALA A 118 -0.45 -8.46 8.72
N ALA A 119 0.04 -9.63 9.09
CA ALA A 119 1.39 -9.84 9.62
C ALA A 119 2.47 -9.39 8.62
N LEU A 120 2.32 -9.72 7.34
CA LEU A 120 3.28 -9.35 6.32
C LEU A 120 3.25 -7.84 6.02
N THR A 121 2.08 -7.23 5.97
CA THR A 121 1.94 -5.78 5.78
C THR A 121 2.51 -5.01 6.98
N GLN A 122 2.29 -5.49 8.19
CA GLN A 122 2.92 -4.96 9.41
C GLN A 122 4.45 -5.01 9.29
N GLN A 123 5.02 -6.15 8.87
CA GLN A 123 6.46 -6.28 8.68
C GLN A 123 7.00 -5.32 7.61
N MET A 124 6.27 -5.11 6.51
CA MET A 124 6.67 -4.13 5.49
C MET A 124 6.75 -2.70 6.07
N ILE A 125 5.76 -2.32 6.90
CA ILE A 125 5.74 -1.01 7.58
C ILE A 125 6.93 -0.88 8.53
N GLU A 126 7.17 -1.89 9.36
CA GLU A 126 8.24 -1.89 10.37
C GLU A 126 9.64 -1.89 9.75
N SER A 127 9.82 -2.58 8.61
CA SER A 127 11.10 -2.66 7.90
C SER A 127 11.34 -1.46 6.97
N CYS A 128 10.35 -0.60 6.77
CA CYS A 128 10.52 0.61 5.97
C CYS A 128 11.36 1.64 6.72
N THR A 129 12.45 2.11 6.09
CA THR A 129 13.36 3.09 6.70
C THR A 129 13.02 4.54 6.36
N GLY A 130 12.04 4.75 5.50
CA GLY A 130 11.64 6.06 5.02
C GLY A 130 10.13 6.27 5.10
N GLU A 131 9.49 6.53 3.98
CA GLU A 131 8.10 6.97 3.94
C GLU A 131 7.12 5.80 3.77
N VAL A 132 6.16 5.70 4.70
CA VAL A 132 5.01 4.78 4.60
C VAL A 132 3.82 5.54 4.00
N ILE A 133 3.34 5.06 2.86
CA ILE A 133 2.32 5.70 2.04
C ILE A 133 1.09 4.78 1.97
N LEU A 134 0.01 5.21 2.58
CA LEU A 134 -1.28 4.54 2.49
C LEU A 134 -1.99 4.97 1.20
N VAL A 135 -2.38 4.01 0.37
CA VAL A 135 -3.11 4.23 -0.88
C VAL A 135 -4.47 3.54 -0.82
N SER A 136 -5.52 4.31 -0.63
CA SER A 136 -6.85 3.74 -0.40
C SER A 136 -7.96 4.70 -0.82
N THR A 137 -9.03 4.14 -1.35
CA THR A 137 -10.27 4.88 -1.55
C THR A 137 -10.95 5.16 -0.21
N SER A 138 -11.69 6.27 -0.13
CA SER A 138 -12.37 6.75 1.08
C SER A 138 -13.42 5.78 1.65
N ASP A 139 -13.93 4.85 0.84
CA ASP A 139 -14.86 3.80 1.28
C ASP A 139 -14.24 2.76 2.23
N LYS A 140 -12.94 2.86 2.49
CA LYS A 140 -12.25 2.00 3.46
C LYS A 140 -12.36 2.48 4.92
N PHE A 141 -12.86 3.68 5.13
CA PHE A 141 -13.23 4.14 6.48
C PHE A 141 -14.52 3.43 6.94
N THR A 142 -14.33 2.28 7.56
CA THR A 142 -15.40 1.38 8.03
C THR A 142 -15.10 0.87 9.43
N HIS A 143 -15.90 -0.08 9.92
CA HIS A 143 -15.57 -0.81 11.14
C HIS A 143 -14.27 -1.59 10.95
N SER A 144 -13.50 -1.72 12.04
CA SER A 144 -12.23 -2.44 12.02
C SER A 144 -12.39 -3.89 11.55
N ALA A 145 -11.50 -4.32 10.68
CA ALA A 145 -11.37 -5.72 10.31
C ALA A 145 -10.72 -6.53 11.46
N PRO A 146 -10.83 -7.88 11.46
CA PRO A 146 -10.39 -8.70 12.59
C PRO A 146 -8.91 -8.59 12.98
N PHE A 147 -8.02 -8.32 12.02
CA PHE A 147 -6.58 -8.38 12.26
C PHE A 147 -5.96 -6.98 12.16
N PHE A 148 -5.41 -6.52 13.27
CA PHE A 148 -4.69 -5.24 13.36
C PHE A 148 -3.42 -5.27 12.51
N VAL A 149 -3.15 -4.17 11.81
CA VAL A 149 -1.95 -4.00 10.98
C VAL A 149 -1.04 -2.93 11.57
N ALA A 150 -1.53 -1.71 11.73
CA ALA A 150 -0.72 -0.60 12.27
C ALA A 150 -1.61 0.52 12.80
N SER A 151 -1.08 1.29 13.74
CA SER A 151 -1.67 2.56 14.14
C SER A 151 -1.41 3.64 13.08
N LEU A 152 -2.30 4.62 12.99
CA LEU A 152 -2.21 5.68 11.98
C LEU A 152 -0.93 6.54 12.10
N ASN A 153 -0.32 6.61 13.28
CA ASN A 153 0.94 7.33 13.48
C ASN A 153 2.16 6.71 12.74
N LYS A 154 2.01 5.51 12.19
CA LYS A 154 3.01 4.89 11.31
C LYS A 154 2.91 5.34 9.85
N ILE A 155 1.88 6.11 9.51
CA ILE A 155 1.62 6.57 8.14
C ILE A 155 2.14 7.99 7.98
N ASN A 156 2.97 8.22 6.97
CA ASN A 156 3.50 9.53 6.64
C ASN A 156 2.61 10.26 5.63
N THR A 157 2.16 9.54 4.61
CA THR A 157 1.32 10.07 3.55
C THR A 157 0.10 9.19 3.32
N PHE A 158 -1.06 9.80 3.15
CA PHE A 158 -2.30 9.13 2.74
C PHE A 158 -2.79 9.70 1.41
N ILE A 159 -2.96 8.85 0.41
CA ILE A 159 -3.49 9.22 -0.91
C ILE A 159 -4.88 8.60 -1.06
N THR A 160 -5.88 9.46 -1.27
CA THR A 160 -7.28 9.05 -1.33
C THR A 160 -8.07 9.85 -2.37
N ASP A 161 -9.34 9.54 -2.53
CA ASP A 161 -10.27 10.23 -3.44
C ASP A 161 -11.04 11.36 -2.77
N GLU A 162 -11.69 12.19 -3.61
CA GLU A 162 -12.47 13.37 -3.20
C GLU A 162 -13.72 13.08 -2.35
N LYS A 163 -14.11 11.82 -2.21
CA LYS A 163 -15.27 11.42 -1.40
C LYS A 163 -14.95 11.27 0.08
N ILE A 164 -13.70 11.53 0.46
CA ILE A 164 -13.32 11.51 1.88
C ILE A 164 -14.15 12.53 2.67
N ASN A 165 -14.63 12.12 3.82
CA ASN A 165 -15.36 13.00 4.72
C ASN A 165 -14.44 14.11 5.26
N MET A 166 -14.93 15.34 5.34
CA MET A 166 -14.15 16.50 5.77
C MET A 166 -13.64 16.38 7.22
N LEU A 167 -14.42 15.78 8.12
CA LEU A 167 -13.97 15.54 9.49
C LEU A 167 -12.81 14.53 9.53
N THR A 168 -12.92 13.46 8.74
CA THR A 168 -11.85 12.46 8.60
C THR A 168 -10.58 13.10 8.02
N LEU A 169 -10.74 13.97 7.02
CA LEU A 169 -9.63 14.69 6.41
C LEU A 169 -8.91 15.58 7.43
N TYR A 170 -9.69 16.32 8.22
CA TYR A 170 -9.18 17.17 9.30
C TYR A 170 -8.40 16.33 10.34
N GLU A 171 -9.00 15.25 10.84
CA GLU A 171 -8.37 14.35 11.80
C GLU A 171 -7.04 13.78 11.30
N MET A 172 -6.96 13.41 10.04
CA MET A 172 -5.72 12.87 9.47
C MET A 172 -4.63 13.94 9.33
N ARG A 173 -4.98 15.14 8.85
CA ARG A 173 -4.03 16.23 8.60
C ARG A 173 -3.58 16.93 9.87
N ASP A 174 -4.53 17.45 10.63
CA ASP A 174 -4.26 18.43 11.68
C ASP A 174 -3.99 17.76 13.02
N ASN A 175 -4.71 16.68 13.35
CA ASN A 175 -4.54 16.01 14.63
C ASN A 175 -3.47 14.90 14.59
N ARG A 176 -3.22 14.31 13.42
CA ARG A 176 -2.25 13.20 13.27
C ARG A 176 -1.01 13.56 12.45
N ASN A 177 -0.96 14.76 11.90
CA ASN A 177 0.15 15.25 11.09
C ASN A 177 0.49 14.34 9.90
N ILE A 178 -0.52 13.73 9.29
CA ILE A 178 -0.39 12.89 8.10
C ILE A 178 -0.55 13.77 6.86
N LYS A 179 0.40 13.74 5.94
CA LYS A 179 0.24 14.40 4.66
C LYS A 179 -0.88 13.71 3.87
N VAL A 180 -1.99 14.40 3.61
CA VAL A 180 -3.11 13.83 2.82
C VAL A 180 -3.14 14.45 1.43
N ILE A 181 -3.08 13.59 0.41
CA ILE A 181 -3.24 13.93 -1.00
C ILE A 181 -4.62 13.44 -1.43
N VAL A 182 -5.51 14.38 -1.73
CA VAL A 182 -6.84 14.09 -2.25
C VAL A 182 -6.81 14.20 -3.76
N THR A 183 -7.12 13.10 -4.45
CA THR A 183 -7.18 13.08 -5.91
C THR A 183 -8.60 13.38 -6.38
N SER A 184 -8.74 14.34 -7.29
CA SER A 184 -10.01 14.75 -7.89
C SER A 184 -10.02 14.53 -9.41
N VAL A 185 -11.22 14.63 -10.01
CA VAL A 185 -11.40 14.61 -11.46
C VAL A 185 -10.75 15.80 -12.12
#